data_e6bdad5eb35d613e9965eadc8dee1d13
#
_entry.id   e6bdad5eb35d613e9965eadc8dee1d13
#
_cell.length_a   1.000
_cell.length_b   1.000
_cell.length_c   1.000
_cell.angle_alpha   90.00
_cell.angle_beta   90.00
_cell.angle_gamma   90.00
#
_symmetry.space_group_name_H-M   'P 1'
#
loop_
_entity.id
_entity.type
_entity.pdbx_description
1 polymer ?
#
loop_
_entity_poly.entity_id
_entity_poly.type
_entity_poly.pdbx_seq_one_letter_code
_entity_poly.pdbx_strand_id
1 'polypeptide(L)'
;MIFSKEKWNGGKEISAYVPTSSSLSFQKMESSLSSAQQMFMLPLVESNLMQKIEDTYASQDTASDDAMHLLTLAQRAVANLAFWHDFDALNLRITDQGFQRQGSGEWQGAYKYQEDRMRENFKNRGFNALDALLDYVEDNIGLYPEYKETRCWTDRSQAIVRSPREASRIVCIYGSHIVFMRLQAEFPTVEEYHLKPILGDVLYSDLRKWLSGTEEFPQLGFHLDTFRLACADYVVRMAVVRLMKQTGSFTDRGLYFRQMASGSYDNMDLSPATDRQIGNRIAMYEIDATRSAASLQTFIKNFMGKYVEDATDGYNIRDNAGHNAFFTL
;
A
#
# COMPACT_ATOMS: atom_id res chain seq x y z
N MET A 1 5.10 -22.37 7.86
CA MET A 1 6.08 -21.26 8.02
C MET A 1 7.24 -21.42 7.06
N ILE A 2 7.70 -20.35 6.41
CA ILE A 2 8.72 -20.34 5.36
C ILE A 2 10.17 -20.24 5.86
N PHE A 3 10.39 -20.48 7.13
CA PHE A 3 11.67 -20.70 7.78
C PHE A 3 11.51 -21.85 8.78
N SER A 4 12.49 -22.72 8.90
CA SER A 4 12.45 -23.86 9.81
C SER A 4 13.79 -24.07 10.53
N LYS A 5 13.71 -24.74 11.68
CA LYS A 5 14.90 -25.07 12.49
C LYS A 5 15.87 -25.97 11.70
N GLU A 6 15.34 -26.89 10.90
CA GLU A 6 16.11 -27.87 10.13
C GLU A 6 16.95 -27.21 9.05
N LYS A 7 16.41 -26.19 8.38
CA LYS A 7 17.09 -25.48 7.28
C LYS A 7 17.89 -24.25 7.75
N TRP A 8 17.78 -23.85 9.02
CA TRP A 8 18.38 -22.63 9.55
C TRP A 8 19.90 -22.57 9.45
N ASN A 9 20.60 -23.68 9.58
CA ASN A 9 22.04 -23.85 9.43
C ASN A 9 22.86 -22.69 10.07
N GLY A 10 22.64 -22.43 11.36
CA GLY A 10 23.33 -21.38 12.09
C GLY A 10 23.05 -19.95 11.59
N GLY A 11 21.85 -19.71 11.05
CA GLY A 11 21.44 -18.40 10.53
C GLY A 11 21.88 -18.14 9.08
N LYS A 12 22.48 -19.10 8.38
CA LYS A 12 22.86 -18.91 6.97
C LYS A 12 21.66 -18.67 6.07
N GLU A 13 20.56 -19.33 6.33
CA GLU A 13 19.32 -19.15 5.56
C GLU A 13 18.84 -17.70 5.59
N ILE A 14 18.73 -17.11 6.78
CA ILE A 14 18.27 -15.73 6.92
C ILE A 14 19.32 -14.69 6.51
N SER A 15 20.61 -15.03 6.59
CA SER A 15 21.70 -14.12 6.19
C SER A 15 21.70 -13.78 4.70
N ALA A 16 20.99 -14.56 3.87
CA ALA A 16 20.76 -14.24 2.47
C ALA A 16 19.86 -12.99 2.30
N TYR A 17 19.06 -12.65 3.29
CA TYR A 17 18.06 -11.58 3.23
C TYR A 17 18.37 -10.41 4.15
N VAL A 18 19.00 -10.70 5.30
CA VAL A 18 19.28 -9.74 6.37
C VAL A 18 20.73 -9.90 6.83
N PRO A 19 21.50 -8.81 6.94
CA PRO A 19 22.88 -8.88 7.42
C PRO A 19 22.90 -9.31 8.90
N THR A 20 23.11 -10.59 9.16
CA THR A 20 23.16 -11.18 10.49
C THR A 20 24.44 -11.97 10.68
N SER A 21 24.83 -12.20 11.95
CA SER A 21 25.91 -13.11 12.27
C SER A 21 25.49 -14.56 12.06
N SER A 22 26.46 -15.42 11.71
CA SER A 22 26.25 -16.86 11.56
C SER A 22 25.92 -17.59 12.88
N SER A 23 25.85 -16.87 14.00
CA SER A 23 25.52 -17.42 15.33
C SER A 23 24.07 -17.15 15.77
N LEU A 24 23.25 -16.56 14.91
CA LEU A 24 21.86 -16.28 15.26
C LEU A 24 21.04 -17.58 15.33
N SER A 25 20.48 -17.89 16.51
CA SER A 25 19.69 -19.11 16.70
C SER A 25 18.27 -18.97 16.17
N PHE A 26 17.71 -20.07 15.63
CA PHE A 26 16.31 -20.11 15.16
C PHE A 26 15.33 -19.78 16.29
N GLN A 27 15.51 -20.35 17.46
CA GLN A 27 14.63 -20.13 18.62
C GLN A 27 14.48 -18.64 18.98
N LYS A 28 15.54 -17.83 18.77
CA LYS A 28 15.48 -16.38 19.03
C LYS A 28 14.61 -15.67 18.00
N MET A 29 14.51 -16.17 16.78
CA MET A 29 13.83 -15.54 15.66
C MET A 29 12.46 -16.14 15.36
N GLU A 30 12.16 -17.32 15.85
CA GLU A 30 10.95 -18.08 15.50
C GLU A 30 9.67 -17.30 15.72
N SER A 31 9.52 -16.68 16.89
CA SER A 31 8.34 -15.85 17.21
C SER A 31 8.21 -14.65 16.29
N SER A 32 9.32 -13.93 16.05
CA SER A 32 9.34 -12.74 15.20
C SER A 32 9.03 -13.07 13.73
N LEU A 33 9.58 -14.18 13.23
CA LEU A 33 9.32 -14.66 11.86
C LEU A 33 7.86 -15.10 11.70
N SER A 34 7.34 -15.85 12.68
CA SER A 34 5.93 -16.27 12.70
C SER A 34 4.98 -15.06 12.73
N SER A 35 5.26 -14.11 13.61
CA SER A 35 4.47 -12.87 13.72
C SER A 35 4.50 -12.07 12.43
N ALA A 36 5.67 -11.89 11.83
CA ALA A 36 5.81 -11.15 10.59
C ALA A 36 5.06 -11.83 9.42
N GLN A 37 5.14 -13.16 9.31
CA GLN A 37 4.38 -13.91 8.31
C GLN A 37 2.87 -13.74 8.51
N GLN A 38 2.37 -13.84 9.74
CA GLN A 38 0.94 -13.74 10.04
C GLN A 38 0.41 -12.31 9.90
N MET A 39 1.16 -11.31 10.35
CA MET A 39 0.69 -9.93 10.37
C MET A 39 0.80 -9.21 9.02
N PHE A 40 1.85 -9.49 8.24
CA PHE A 40 2.15 -8.72 7.05
C PHE A 40 1.91 -9.48 5.75
N MET A 41 2.15 -10.78 5.71
CA MET A 41 2.05 -11.55 4.48
C MET A 41 0.69 -12.26 4.35
N LEU A 42 0.25 -12.96 5.37
CA LEU A 42 -0.99 -13.74 5.32
C LEU A 42 -2.23 -12.90 4.95
N PRO A 43 -2.42 -11.66 5.43
CA PRO A 43 -3.56 -10.84 5.01
C PRO A 43 -3.58 -10.47 3.52
N LEU A 44 -2.43 -10.53 2.84
CA LEU A 44 -2.30 -10.15 1.43
C LEU A 44 -2.47 -11.33 0.48
N VAL A 45 -1.89 -12.48 0.85
CA VAL A 45 -1.88 -13.67 -0.01
C VAL A 45 -2.92 -14.71 0.40
N GLU A 46 -3.51 -14.55 1.60
CA GLU A 46 -4.43 -15.49 2.25
C GLU A 46 -3.90 -16.92 2.36
N SER A 47 -4.74 -17.83 2.89
CA SER A 47 -4.27 -19.17 3.29
C SER A 47 -3.87 -20.06 2.10
N ASN A 48 -4.58 -19.98 0.97
CA ASN A 48 -4.34 -20.88 -0.17
C ASN A 48 -2.99 -20.62 -0.84
N LEU A 49 -2.70 -19.37 -1.16
CA LEU A 49 -1.40 -19.00 -1.75
C LEU A 49 -0.28 -19.14 -0.72
N MET A 50 -0.55 -18.82 0.57
CA MET A 50 0.43 -19.01 1.63
C MET A 50 0.83 -20.50 1.78
N GLN A 51 -0.12 -21.41 1.73
CA GLN A 51 0.14 -22.86 1.78
C GLN A 51 1.02 -23.30 0.62
N LYS A 52 0.74 -22.83 -0.60
CA LYS A 52 1.57 -23.11 -1.79
C LYS A 52 3.01 -22.63 -1.62
N ILE A 53 3.24 -21.47 -1.02
CA ILE A 53 4.58 -20.96 -0.70
C ILE A 53 5.25 -21.85 0.35
N GLU A 54 4.53 -22.29 1.38
CA GLU A 54 5.04 -23.21 2.41
C GLU A 54 5.36 -24.60 1.83
N ASP A 55 4.54 -25.13 0.94
CA ASP A 55 4.80 -26.40 0.24
C ASP A 55 6.03 -26.29 -0.65
N THR A 56 6.22 -25.17 -1.35
CA THR A 56 7.44 -24.87 -2.08
C THR A 56 8.67 -24.86 -1.17
N TYR A 57 8.55 -24.26 0.02
CA TYR A 57 9.62 -24.27 1.01
C TYR A 57 9.96 -25.68 1.51
N ALA A 58 8.97 -26.53 1.68
CA ALA A 58 9.18 -27.92 2.08
C ALA A 58 9.91 -28.73 1.01
N SER A 59 9.58 -28.50 -0.28
CA SER A 59 10.04 -29.26 -1.45
C SER A 59 11.02 -28.49 -2.36
N GLN A 60 11.88 -27.64 -1.80
CA GLN A 60 12.79 -26.75 -2.55
C GLN A 60 13.60 -27.45 -3.65
N ASP A 61 14.07 -28.67 -3.41
CA ASP A 61 14.91 -29.41 -4.33
C ASP A 61 14.21 -29.81 -5.65
N THR A 62 12.87 -29.81 -5.65
CA THR A 62 12.03 -30.21 -6.78
C THR A 62 11.12 -29.08 -7.28
N ALA A 63 11.19 -27.91 -6.66
CA ALA A 63 10.37 -26.76 -7.02
C ALA A 63 10.81 -26.15 -8.35
N SER A 64 9.86 -25.58 -9.09
CA SER A 64 10.16 -24.81 -10.29
C SER A 64 10.86 -23.50 -9.98
N ASP A 65 11.57 -22.94 -10.95
CA ASP A 65 12.26 -21.65 -10.82
C ASP A 65 11.27 -20.53 -10.42
N ASP A 66 10.06 -20.53 -10.98
CA ASP A 66 9.01 -19.55 -10.64
C ASP A 66 8.56 -19.68 -9.20
N ALA A 67 8.36 -20.92 -8.70
CA ALA A 67 7.99 -21.15 -7.30
C ALA A 67 9.12 -20.74 -6.35
N MET A 68 10.37 -21.02 -6.71
CA MET A 68 11.56 -20.62 -5.95
C MET A 68 11.74 -19.10 -5.93
N HIS A 69 11.43 -18.41 -7.04
CA HIS A 69 11.46 -16.95 -7.08
C HIS A 69 10.41 -16.34 -6.13
N LEU A 70 9.17 -16.85 -6.17
CA LEU A 70 8.12 -16.43 -5.26
C LEU A 70 8.51 -16.66 -3.79
N LEU A 71 9.05 -17.84 -3.47
CA LEU A 71 9.54 -18.17 -2.13
C LEU A 71 10.64 -17.21 -1.68
N THR A 72 11.58 -16.88 -2.56
CA THR A 72 12.68 -15.94 -2.27
C THR A 72 12.15 -14.54 -1.93
N LEU A 73 11.14 -14.04 -2.66
CA LEU A 73 10.48 -12.77 -2.36
C LEU A 73 9.76 -12.82 -1.01
N ALA A 74 9.05 -13.93 -0.74
CA ALA A 74 8.35 -14.16 0.51
C ALA A 74 9.32 -14.19 1.71
N GLN A 75 10.41 -14.95 1.62
CA GLN A 75 11.42 -15.03 2.66
C GLN A 75 12.12 -13.68 2.90
N ARG A 76 12.41 -12.93 1.83
CA ARG A 76 12.97 -11.58 1.94
C ARG A 76 12.03 -10.63 2.67
N ALA A 77 10.74 -10.68 2.37
CA ALA A 77 9.72 -9.86 3.03
C ALA A 77 9.64 -10.21 4.52
N VAL A 78 9.39 -11.48 4.85
CA VAL A 78 9.20 -11.93 6.23
C VAL A 78 10.44 -11.70 7.07
N ALA A 79 11.64 -12.01 6.55
CA ALA A 79 12.90 -11.79 7.27
C ALA A 79 13.08 -10.31 7.67
N ASN A 80 12.95 -9.40 6.70
CA ASN A 80 13.14 -7.96 6.98
C ASN A 80 12.05 -7.39 7.89
N LEU A 81 10.78 -7.80 7.71
CA LEU A 81 9.66 -7.33 8.54
C LEU A 81 9.74 -7.88 9.96
N ALA A 82 10.24 -9.10 10.16
CA ALA A 82 10.49 -9.66 11.49
C ALA A 82 11.51 -8.82 12.26
N PHE A 83 12.63 -8.45 11.61
CA PHE A 83 13.64 -7.58 12.22
C PHE A 83 13.11 -6.16 12.45
N TRP A 84 12.28 -5.62 11.58
CA TRP A 84 11.69 -4.31 11.79
C TRP A 84 10.67 -4.28 12.92
N HIS A 85 9.76 -5.25 12.95
CA HIS A 85 8.67 -5.31 13.93
C HIS A 85 9.21 -5.52 15.35
N ASP A 86 10.10 -6.46 15.51
CA ASP A 86 10.66 -6.85 16.82
C ASP A 86 12.04 -6.24 17.07
N PHE A 87 12.38 -5.12 16.40
CA PHE A 87 13.72 -4.52 16.45
C PHE A 87 14.18 -4.27 17.88
N ASP A 88 13.32 -3.68 18.70
CA ASP A 88 13.63 -3.37 20.09
C ASP A 88 13.77 -4.63 20.95
N ALA A 89 12.92 -5.64 20.72
CA ALA A 89 12.97 -6.92 21.44
C ALA A 89 14.22 -7.73 21.09
N LEU A 90 14.70 -7.63 19.85
CA LEU A 90 15.94 -8.30 19.43
C LEU A 90 17.20 -7.65 20.01
N ASN A 91 17.15 -6.34 20.31
CA ASN A 91 18.24 -5.56 20.89
C ASN A 91 18.29 -5.63 22.42
N LEU A 92 17.22 -6.01 23.08
CA LEU A 92 17.09 -6.04 24.53
C LEU A 92 17.04 -7.48 25.05
N ARG A 93 17.60 -7.71 26.22
CA ARG A 93 17.45 -8.95 26.99
C ARG A 93 16.51 -8.67 28.15
N ILE A 94 15.46 -9.46 28.26
CA ILE A 94 14.57 -9.44 29.42
C ILE A 94 15.12 -10.44 30.44
N THR A 95 15.44 -9.97 31.62
CA THR A 95 15.92 -10.78 32.74
C THR A 95 15.07 -10.50 33.99
N ASP A 96 15.25 -11.28 35.02
CA ASP A 96 14.60 -11.05 36.33
C ASP A 96 14.92 -9.69 36.93
N GLN A 97 16.00 -9.05 36.45
CA GLN A 97 16.42 -7.70 36.84
C GLN A 97 15.92 -6.61 35.91
N GLY A 98 15.03 -6.95 34.95
CA GLY A 98 14.48 -6.03 33.97
C GLY A 98 15.14 -6.09 32.60
N PHE A 99 14.96 -5.01 31.82
CA PHE A 99 15.50 -4.89 30.46
C PHE A 99 16.98 -4.55 30.49
N GLN A 100 17.82 -5.39 29.89
CA GLN A 100 19.25 -5.20 29.78
C GLN A 100 19.68 -5.10 28.32
N ARG A 101 20.56 -4.13 28.03
CA ARG A 101 21.24 -4.02 26.74
C ARG A 101 22.51 -4.86 26.80
N GLN A 102 22.75 -5.68 25.79
CA GLN A 102 23.94 -6.50 25.74
C GLN A 102 25.17 -5.62 25.39
N GLY A 103 25.94 -5.23 26.37
CA GLY A 103 27.24 -4.60 26.23
C GLY A 103 28.34 -5.60 26.57
N SER A 104 29.11 -6.08 25.60
CA SER A 104 30.35 -6.80 25.83
C SER A 104 31.52 -5.89 25.45
N GLY A 105 32.61 -5.92 26.25
CA GLY A 105 33.68 -4.92 26.24
C GLY A 105 34.46 -4.71 24.95
N GLU A 106 34.25 -5.47 23.88
CA GLU A 106 34.89 -5.31 22.58
C GLU A 106 34.00 -4.68 21.50
N TRP A 107 32.66 -4.69 21.69
CA TRP A 107 31.71 -4.13 20.74
C TRP A 107 31.00 -2.94 21.35
N GLN A 108 31.19 -1.78 20.78
CA GLN A 108 30.43 -0.60 21.16
C GLN A 108 29.03 -0.74 20.61
N GLY A 109 27.97 -0.43 21.41
CA GLY A 109 26.60 -0.35 20.94
C GLY A 109 26.46 0.67 19.81
N ALA A 110 25.61 0.37 18.82
CA ALA A 110 25.32 1.30 17.75
C ALA A 110 24.78 2.62 18.30
N TYR A 111 25.11 3.73 17.65
CA TYR A 111 24.49 5.01 17.98
C TYR A 111 23.00 4.99 17.60
N LYS A 112 22.16 5.71 18.34
CA LYS A 112 20.72 5.77 18.09
C LYS A 112 20.37 6.04 16.63
N TYR A 113 21.03 6.98 15.97
CA TYR A 113 20.79 7.29 14.56
C TYR A 113 21.10 6.12 13.63
N GLN A 114 22.06 5.25 13.98
CA GLN A 114 22.37 4.04 13.20
C GLN A 114 21.29 2.98 13.41
N GLU A 115 20.80 2.82 14.64
CA GLU A 115 19.68 1.92 14.95
C GLU A 115 18.42 2.37 14.22
N ASP A 116 18.09 3.66 14.26
CA ASP A 116 16.92 4.23 13.56
C ASP A 116 17.01 4.03 12.05
N ARG A 117 18.20 4.26 11.45
CA ARG A 117 18.43 4.00 10.02
C ARG A 117 18.32 2.51 9.68
N MET A 118 18.84 1.63 10.52
CA MET A 118 18.76 0.18 10.30
C MET A 118 17.30 -0.29 10.36
N ARG A 119 16.56 0.18 11.38
CA ARG A 119 15.13 -0.12 11.53
C ARG A 119 14.31 0.33 10.31
N GLU A 120 14.57 1.54 9.82
CA GLU A 120 13.91 2.06 8.61
C GLU A 120 14.33 1.28 7.36
N ASN A 121 15.58 0.85 7.25
CA ASN A 121 16.04 -0.01 6.15
C ASN A 121 15.33 -1.37 6.14
N PHE A 122 15.16 -2.02 7.29
CA PHE A 122 14.40 -3.28 7.37
C PHE A 122 12.96 -3.09 6.95
N LYS A 123 12.29 -2.04 7.44
CA LYS A 123 10.95 -1.67 7.03
C LYS A 123 10.84 -1.53 5.51
N ASN A 124 11.68 -0.70 4.93
CA ASN A 124 11.65 -0.42 3.50
C ASN A 124 11.93 -1.67 2.66
N ARG A 125 12.94 -2.48 3.04
CA ARG A 125 13.25 -3.73 2.33
C ARG A 125 12.12 -4.75 2.44
N GLY A 126 11.49 -4.85 3.60
CA GLY A 126 10.39 -5.77 3.83
C GLY A 126 9.15 -5.41 3.00
N PHE A 127 8.71 -4.15 3.06
CA PHE A 127 7.55 -3.70 2.26
C PHE A 127 7.84 -3.69 0.76
N ASN A 128 9.04 -3.31 0.31
CA ASN A 128 9.40 -3.41 -1.10
C ASN A 128 9.41 -4.88 -1.58
N ALA A 129 9.79 -5.83 -0.72
CA ALA A 129 9.74 -7.25 -1.07
C ALA A 129 8.30 -7.77 -1.13
N LEU A 130 7.40 -7.29 -0.26
CA LEU A 130 5.96 -7.57 -0.36
C LEU A 130 5.36 -6.99 -1.64
N ASP A 131 5.67 -5.75 -1.99
CA ASP A 131 5.22 -5.13 -3.23
C ASP A 131 5.71 -5.95 -4.44
N ALA A 132 6.99 -6.34 -4.45
CA ALA A 132 7.55 -7.17 -5.53
C ALA A 132 6.92 -8.57 -5.59
N LEU A 133 6.57 -9.17 -4.46
CA LEU A 133 5.85 -10.44 -4.39
C LEU A 133 4.46 -10.33 -5.02
N LEU A 134 3.70 -9.29 -4.66
CA LEU A 134 2.36 -9.08 -5.19
C LEU A 134 2.39 -8.74 -6.69
N ASP A 135 3.32 -7.90 -7.13
CA ASP A 135 3.55 -7.62 -8.55
C ASP A 135 3.86 -8.91 -9.32
N TYR A 136 4.73 -9.76 -8.78
CA TYR A 136 5.10 -11.02 -9.42
C TYR A 136 3.92 -11.99 -9.55
N VAL A 137 3.12 -12.11 -8.48
CA VAL A 137 1.91 -12.95 -8.50
C VAL A 137 0.88 -12.43 -9.50
N GLU A 138 0.68 -11.11 -9.57
CA GLU A 138 -0.25 -10.48 -10.51
C GLU A 138 0.19 -10.59 -11.96
N ASP A 139 1.48 -10.41 -12.24
CA ASP A 139 2.04 -10.56 -13.59
C ASP A 139 2.01 -12.03 -14.05
N ASN A 140 2.04 -12.98 -13.12
CA ASN A 140 2.01 -14.43 -13.36
C ASN A 140 0.73 -15.09 -12.85
N ILE A 141 -0.40 -14.40 -12.93
CA ILE A 141 -1.68 -14.82 -12.34
C ILE A 141 -2.18 -16.19 -12.85
N GLY A 142 -1.70 -16.63 -14.02
CA GLY A 142 -1.99 -17.96 -14.56
C GLY A 142 -1.30 -19.09 -13.77
N LEU A 143 -0.17 -18.82 -13.14
CA LEU A 143 0.56 -19.76 -12.28
C LEU A 143 0.03 -19.77 -10.84
N TYR A 144 -0.63 -18.69 -10.44
CA TYR A 144 -1.13 -18.47 -9.08
C TYR A 144 -2.63 -18.15 -9.08
N PRO A 145 -3.49 -19.05 -9.61
CA PRO A 145 -4.93 -18.82 -9.68
C PRO A 145 -5.57 -18.63 -8.31
N GLU A 146 -4.97 -19.17 -7.25
CA GLU A 146 -5.39 -19.04 -5.85
C GLU A 146 -5.45 -17.57 -5.40
N TYR A 147 -4.62 -16.71 -5.98
CA TYR A 147 -4.63 -15.28 -5.68
C TYR A 147 -5.89 -14.57 -6.15
N LYS A 148 -6.55 -15.09 -7.22
CA LYS A 148 -7.84 -14.55 -7.69
C LYS A 148 -8.99 -14.77 -6.70
N GLU A 149 -8.85 -15.71 -5.78
CA GLU A 149 -9.84 -16.00 -4.75
C GLU A 149 -9.66 -15.09 -3.53
N THR A 150 -8.52 -14.38 -3.41
CA THR A 150 -8.25 -13.49 -2.29
C THR A 150 -9.16 -12.26 -2.32
N ARG A 151 -9.49 -11.74 -1.13
CA ARG A 151 -10.23 -10.47 -1.00
C ARG A 151 -9.50 -9.32 -1.67
N CYS A 152 -8.18 -9.31 -1.53
CA CYS A 152 -7.34 -8.29 -2.16
C CYS A 152 -7.55 -8.22 -3.69
N TRP A 153 -7.74 -9.36 -4.36
CA TRP A 153 -8.03 -9.41 -5.79
C TRP A 153 -9.52 -9.15 -6.10
N THR A 154 -10.43 -9.82 -5.39
CA THR A 154 -11.88 -9.73 -5.67
C THR A 154 -12.41 -8.32 -5.48
N ASP A 155 -12.02 -7.64 -4.40
CA ASP A 155 -12.42 -6.25 -4.15
C ASP A 155 -11.95 -5.29 -5.24
N ARG A 156 -10.76 -5.55 -5.82
CA ARG A 156 -10.21 -4.73 -6.91
C ARG A 156 -10.83 -5.01 -8.27
N SER A 157 -11.20 -6.25 -8.54
CA SER A 157 -11.76 -6.63 -9.85
C SER A 157 -13.05 -5.89 -10.18
N GLN A 158 -13.81 -5.52 -9.15
CA GLN A 158 -15.08 -4.79 -9.24
C GLN A 158 -14.94 -3.30 -8.88
N ALA A 159 -13.73 -2.81 -8.66
CA ALA A 159 -13.46 -1.43 -8.29
C ALA A 159 -13.28 -0.52 -9.51
N ILE A 160 -13.54 0.77 -9.30
CA ILE A 160 -13.24 1.82 -10.29
C ILE A 160 -11.73 1.90 -10.52
N VAL A 161 -10.94 1.81 -9.45
CA VAL A 161 -9.47 1.80 -9.47
C VAL A 161 -8.99 0.37 -9.23
N ARG A 162 -8.41 -0.26 -10.24
CA ARG A 162 -8.17 -1.72 -10.24
C ARG A 162 -6.77 -2.14 -9.79
N SER A 163 -5.78 -1.25 -9.85
CA SER A 163 -4.41 -1.64 -9.53
C SER A 163 -3.55 -0.51 -8.97
N PRO A 164 -2.50 -0.84 -8.22
CA PRO A 164 -1.49 0.14 -7.79
C PRO A 164 -0.81 0.85 -8.97
N ARG A 165 -0.59 0.15 -10.08
CA ARG A 165 -0.03 0.72 -11.32
C ARG A 165 -0.94 1.79 -11.93
N GLU A 166 -2.25 1.56 -11.91
CA GLU A 166 -3.24 2.52 -12.36
C GLU A 166 -3.26 3.76 -11.46
N ALA A 167 -3.32 3.58 -10.13
CA ALA A 167 -3.26 4.67 -9.16
C ALA A 167 -1.95 5.47 -9.27
N SER A 168 -0.82 4.80 -9.58
CA SER A 168 0.49 5.44 -9.74
C SER A 168 0.60 6.38 -10.94
N ARG A 169 -0.26 6.22 -11.94
CA ARG A 169 -0.35 7.14 -13.08
C ARG A 169 -1.04 8.45 -12.68
N ILE A 170 -1.83 8.43 -11.62
CA ILE A 170 -2.63 9.56 -11.13
C ILE A 170 -1.88 10.30 -10.02
N VAL A 171 -1.41 9.55 -9.03
CA VAL A 171 -0.63 10.06 -7.88
C VAL A 171 0.57 9.16 -7.68
N CYS A 172 1.75 9.75 -7.45
CA CYS A 172 2.99 8.99 -7.32
C CYS A 172 3.00 8.15 -6.03
N ILE A 173 2.58 6.89 -6.14
CA ILE A 173 2.66 5.87 -5.09
C ILE A 173 3.70 4.79 -5.41
N TYR A 174 4.48 4.98 -6.49
CA TYR A 174 5.55 4.08 -6.94
C TYR A 174 5.13 2.62 -7.16
N GLY A 175 3.88 2.36 -7.55
CA GLY A 175 3.33 1.01 -7.71
C GLY A 175 3.11 0.25 -6.41
N SER A 176 3.28 0.89 -5.25
CA SER A 176 3.18 0.22 -3.95
C SER A 176 1.76 -0.29 -3.68
N HIS A 177 1.63 -1.61 -3.49
CA HIS A 177 0.40 -2.27 -3.08
C HIS A 177 -0.01 -1.84 -1.67
N ILE A 178 0.95 -1.64 -0.78
CA ILE A 178 0.68 -1.23 0.61
C ILE A 178 0.08 0.18 0.67
N VAL A 179 0.63 1.12 -0.11
CA VAL A 179 0.07 2.47 -0.21
C VAL A 179 -1.29 2.45 -0.91
N PHE A 180 -1.42 1.63 -1.96
CA PHE A 180 -2.68 1.45 -2.66
C PHE A 180 -3.80 0.93 -1.76
N MET A 181 -3.54 -0.07 -0.91
CA MET A 181 -4.52 -0.61 0.03
C MET A 181 -5.02 0.44 1.03
N ARG A 182 -4.15 1.35 1.47
CA ARG A 182 -4.56 2.49 2.30
C ARG A 182 -5.50 3.44 1.58
N LEU A 183 -5.20 3.75 0.31
CA LEU A 183 -6.09 4.56 -0.52
C LEU A 183 -7.41 3.83 -0.80
N GLN A 184 -7.35 2.53 -1.06
CA GLN A 184 -8.52 1.68 -1.33
C GLN A 184 -9.53 1.69 -0.18
N ALA A 185 -9.08 1.79 1.07
CA ALA A 185 -9.95 1.90 2.23
C ALA A 185 -10.84 3.17 2.17
N GLU A 186 -10.41 4.25 1.51
CA GLU A 186 -11.16 5.48 1.34
C GLU A 186 -12.07 5.48 0.11
N PHE A 187 -11.86 4.58 -0.85
CA PHE A 187 -12.62 4.58 -2.12
C PHE A 187 -14.13 4.49 -1.94
N PRO A 188 -14.70 3.58 -1.10
CA PRO A 188 -16.14 3.50 -0.92
C PRO A 188 -16.76 4.82 -0.42
N THR A 189 -16.07 5.49 0.50
CA THR A 189 -16.52 6.77 1.02
C THR A 189 -16.44 7.87 -0.05
N VAL A 190 -15.37 7.89 -0.82
CA VAL A 190 -15.20 8.85 -1.93
C VAL A 190 -16.25 8.61 -3.03
N GLU A 191 -16.50 7.35 -3.36
CA GLU A 191 -17.49 6.99 -4.37
C GLU A 191 -18.90 7.43 -3.97
N GLU A 192 -19.32 7.13 -2.75
CA GLU A 192 -20.68 7.46 -2.29
C GLU A 192 -20.89 8.96 -2.08
N TYR A 193 -19.95 9.65 -1.41
CA TYR A 193 -20.16 11.03 -1.01
C TYR A 193 -19.62 12.08 -1.98
N HIS A 194 -18.71 11.70 -2.89
CA HIS A 194 -18.08 12.66 -3.79
C HIS A 194 -18.26 12.34 -5.27
N LEU A 195 -18.14 11.07 -5.69
CA LEU A 195 -18.28 10.69 -7.10
C LEU A 195 -19.75 10.58 -7.49
N LYS A 196 -20.56 9.91 -6.71
CA LYS A 196 -21.99 9.69 -7.00
C LYS A 196 -22.76 10.98 -7.22
N PRO A 197 -22.56 12.07 -6.43
CA PRO A 197 -23.17 13.38 -6.71
C PRO A 197 -22.76 13.99 -8.05
N ILE A 198 -21.55 13.67 -8.58
CA ILE A 198 -21.10 14.15 -9.88
C ILE A 198 -21.75 13.38 -11.02
N LEU A 199 -21.93 12.07 -10.84
CA LEU A 199 -22.48 11.18 -11.86
C LEU A 199 -24.01 11.18 -11.90
N GLY A 200 -24.65 11.47 -10.77
CA GLY A 200 -26.08 11.18 -10.55
C GLY A 200 -26.33 9.70 -10.26
N ASP A 201 -27.50 9.41 -9.66
CA ASP A 201 -27.83 8.06 -9.19
C ASP A 201 -27.90 7.03 -10.32
N VAL A 202 -28.45 7.40 -11.47
CA VAL A 202 -28.64 6.49 -12.60
C VAL A 202 -27.31 6.07 -13.20
N LEU A 203 -26.45 7.04 -13.55
CA LEU A 203 -25.16 6.76 -14.17
C LEU A 203 -24.22 6.02 -13.21
N TYR A 204 -24.24 6.38 -11.92
CA TYR A 204 -23.46 5.67 -10.91
C TYR A 204 -23.92 4.22 -10.75
N SER A 205 -25.23 3.96 -10.72
CA SER A 205 -25.79 2.61 -10.66
C SER A 205 -25.39 1.77 -11.88
N ASP A 206 -25.48 2.33 -13.08
CA ASP A 206 -25.10 1.63 -14.31
C ASP A 206 -23.59 1.33 -14.33
N LEU A 207 -22.75 2.27 -13.86
CA LEU A 207 -21.31 2.04 -13.70
C LEU A 207 -21.02 0.88 -12.75
N ARG A 208 -21.70 0.82 -11.58
CA ARG A 208 -21.51 -0.25 -10.59
C ARG A 208 -21.96 -1.62 -11.13
N LYS A 209 -23.09 -1.69 -11.85
CA LYS A 209 -23.58 -2.92 -12.48
C LYS A 209 -22.61 -3.44 -13.55
N TRP A 210 -22.05 -2.55 -14.35
CA TRP A 210 -21.05 -2.91 -15.34
C TRP A 210 -19.74 -3.41 -14.67
N LEU A 211 -19.25 -2.73 -13.64
CA LEU A 211 -18.06 -3.14 -12.90
C LEU A 211 -18.21 -4.52 -12.25
N SER A 212 -19.42 -4.84 -11.77
CA SER A 212 -19.73 -6.16 -11.20
C SER A 212 -19.96 -7.26 -12.26
N GLY A 213 -19.98 -6.88 -13.56
CA GLY A 213 -20.26 -7.82 -14.66
C GLY A 213 -21.71 -8.29 -14.72
N THR A 214 -22.64 -7.59 -14.04
CA THR A 214 -24.06 -7.99 -13.94
C THR A 214 -24.85 -7.54 -15.17
N GLU A 215 -24.53 -6.39 -15.74
CA GLU A 215 -25.19 -5.84 -16.92
C GLU A 215 -24.18 -5.18 -17.86
N GLU A 216 -24.46 -5.21 -19.17
CA GLU A 216 -23.72 -4.43 -20.15
C GLU A 216 -24.06 -2.94 -20.03
N PHE A 217 -23.09 -2.07 -20.20
CA PHE A 217 -23.31 -0.63 -20.13
C PHE A 217 -24.06 -0.14 -21.38
N PRO A 218 -25.20 0.51 -21.23
CA PRO A 218 -26.16 0.63 -22.36
C PRO A 218 -25.72 1.44 -23.57
N GLN A 219 -24.67 2.26 -23.52
CA GLN A 219 -24.43 3.23 -24.61
C GLN A 219 -22.97 3.57 -24.96
N LEU A 220 -21.96 3.03 -24.28
CA LEU A 220 -20.64 3.63 -24.39
C LEU A 220 -19.55 2.78 -25.01
N GLY A 221 -19.83 1.58 -25.48
CA GLY A 221 -18.89 0.76 -26.22
C GLY A 221 -17.41 1.03 -25.92
N PHE A 222 -16.71 1.64 -26.86
CA PHE A 222 -15.26 1.90 -26.75
C PHE A 222 -14.84 3.02 -25.78
N HIS A 223 -15.74 3.88 -25.31
CA HIS A 223 -15.42 4.97 -24.38
C HIS A 223 -15.53 4.56 -22.89
N LEU A 224 -16.02 3.37 -22.62
CA LEU A 224 -16.34 2.94 -21.26
C LEU A 224 -15.10 2.86 -20.34
N ASP A 225 -14.00 2.31 -20.85
CA ASP A 225 -12.74 2.31 -20.10
C ASP A 225 -12.20 3.74 -19.88
N THR A 226 -12.34 4.63 -20.85
CA THR A 226 -11.97 6.04 -20.70
C THR A 226 -12.80 6.72 -19.62
N PHE A 227 -14.10 6.44 -19.59
CA PHE A 227 -15.00 6.94 -18.54
C PHE A 227 -14.60 6.41 -17.16
N ARG A 228 -14.38 5.09 -17.04
CA ARG A 228 -13.90 4.48 -15.80
C ARG A 228 -12.58 5.11 -15.34
N LEU A 229 -11.64 5.33 -16.26
CA LEU A 229 -10.35 5.96 -15.94
C LEU A 229 -10.52 7.42 -15.49
N ALA A 230 -11.46 8.16 -16.05
CA ALA A 230 -11.80 9.51 -15.60
C ALA A 230 -12.39 9.50 -14.18
N CYS A 231 -13.26 8.53 -13.86
CA CYS A 231 -13.75 8.30 -12.51
C CYS A 231 -12.61 7.91 -11.57
N ALA A 232 -11.68 7.03 -12.01
CA ALA A 232 -10.53 6.60 -11.23
C ALA A 232 -9.60 7.77 -10.89
N ASP A 233 -9.35 8.69 -11.84
CA ASP A 233 -8.54 9.90 -11.60
C ASP A 233 -9.13 10.74 -10.46
N TYR A 234 -10.44 10.95 -10.47
CA TYR A 234 -11.11 11.70 -9.42
C TYR A 234 -11.08 10.96 -8.08
N VAL A 235 -11.42 9.66 -8.06
CA VAL A 235 -11.48 8.84 -6.83
C VAL A 235 -10.13 8.78 -6.14
N VAL A 236 -9.04 8.54 -6.88
CA VAL A 236 -7.69 8.48 -6.30
C VAL A 236 -7.27 9.82 -5.69
N ARG A 237 -7.50 10.95 -6.38
CA ARG A 237 -7.15 12.28 -5.88
C ARG A 237 -7.92 12.62 -4.61
N MET A 238 -9.22 12.35 -4.59
CA MET A 238 -10.04 12.59 -3.39
C MET A 238 -9.67 11.66 -2.23
N ALA A 239 -9.34 10.39 -2.50
CA ALA A 239 -8.86 9.47 -1.48
C ALA A 239 -7.55 9.98 -0.84
N VAL A 240 -6.63 10.50 -1.63
CA VAL A 240 -5.39 11.15 -1.13
C VAL A 240 -5.72 12.34 -0.23
N VAL A 241 -6.63 13.22 -0.66
CA VAL A 241 -7.06 14.39 0.14
C VAL A 241 -7.62 13.93 1.49
N ARG A 242 -8.53 12.95 1.49
CA ARG A 242 -9.14 12.43 2.71
C ARG A 242 -8.11 11.79 3.65
N LEU A 243 -7.27 10.92 3.11
CA LEU A 243 -6.26 10.24 3.90
C LEU A 243 -5.24 11.22 4.50
N MET A 244 -4.85 12.24 3.75
CA MET A 244 -3.97 13.30 4.25
C MET A 244 -4.64 14.15 5.34
N LYS A 245 -5.94 14.42 5.25
CA LYS A 245 -6.68 15.13 6.31
C LYS A 245 -6.77 14.31 7.60
N GLN A 246 -6.87 12.98 7.49
CA GLN A 246 -6.98 12.10 8.64
C GLN A 246 -5.63 11.82 9.30
N THR A 247 -4.59 11.60 8.51
CA THR A 247 -3.31 11.06 8.99
C THR A 247 -2.10 11.97 8.74
N GLY A 248 -2.30 13.09 8.05
CA GLY A 248 -1.21 13.98 7.61
C GLY A 248 -0.36 13.40 6.48
N SER A 249 -0.58 12.16 6.05
CA SER A 249 0.16 11.51 4.98
C SER A 249 -0.64 10.39 4.34
N PHE A 250 -0.44 10.15 3.04
CA PHE A 250 -0.98 8.98 2.36
C PHE A 250 0.07 7.87 2.16
N THR A 251 1.32 8.13 2.49
CA THR A 251 2.39 7.14 2.45
C THR A 251 2.71 6.61 3.85
N ASP A 252 3.32 5.44 3.93
CA ASP A 252 3.77 4.81 5.17
C ASP A 252 4.94 5.56 5.84
N ARG A 253 5.64 6.40 5.08
CA ARG A 253 6.79 7.18 5.55
C ARG A 253 6.44 8.53 6.18
N GLY A 254 5.17 8.95 6.12
CA GLY A 254 4.78 10.30 6.50
C GLY A 254 5.28 11.36 5.49
N LEU A 255 5.03 12.63 5.81
CA LEU A 255 5.58 13.77 5.09
C LEU A 255 6.79 14.30 5.87
N TYR A 256 7.99 14.06 5.33
CA TYR A 256 9.23 14.61 5.86
C TYR A 256 9.84 15.58 4.88
N PHE A 257 10.36 16.69 5.38
CA PHE A 257 11.14 17.63 4.59
C PHE A 257 12.61 17.50 4.97
N ARG A 258 13.48 17.48 3.97
CA ARG A 258 14.92 17.59 4.20
C ARG A 258 15.23 19.01 4.65
N GLN A 259 15.68 19.19 5.88
CA GLN A 259 16.36 20.41 6.28
C GLN A 259 17.86 20.23 6.00
N MET A 260 18.42 21.11 5.16
CA MET A 260 19.87 21.23 5.07
C MET A 260 20.34 21.95 6.33
N ALA A 261 20.92 21.20 7.28
CA ALA A 261 21.69 21.81 8.34
C ALA A 261 22.92 22.45 7.71
N SER A 262 23.10 23.75 7.91
CA SER A 262 24.28 24.48 7.42
C SER A 262 25.54 23.88 8.04
N GLY A 263 26.38 23.23 7.23
CA GLY A 263 27.76 22.92 7.57
C GLY A 263 28.16 21.45 7.73
N SER A 264 27.28 20.47 7.53
CA SER A 264 27.69 19.06 7.53
C SER A 264 26.93 18.26 6.47
N TYR A 265 27.67 17.68 5.55
CA TYR A 265 27.13 16.81 4.50
C TYR A 265 26.54 15.48 5.04
N ASP A 266 26.79 15.15 6.31
CA ASP A 266 26.42 13.86 6.92
C ASP A 266 25.14 13.87 7.76
N ASN A 267 24.62 15.05 8.15
CA ASN A 267 23.40 15.16 8.95
C ASN A 267 22.26 15.75 8.11
N MET A 268 21.66 14.93 7.25
CA MET A 268 20.35 15.22 6.68
C MET A 268 19.30 14.84 7.72
N ASP A 269 18.99 15.76 8.62
CA ASP A 269 17.87 15.58 9.54
C ASP A 269 16.55 15.69 8.75
N LEU A 270 15.82 14.59 8.71
CA LEU A 270 14.46 14.58 8.21
C LEU A 270 13.56 15.13 9.32
N SER A 271 13.06 16.34 9.15
CA SER A 271 12.08 16.91 10.08
C SER A 271 10.68 16.54 9.66
N PRO A 272 9.79 16.16 10.59
CA PRO A 272 8.36 16.01 10.30
C PRO A 272 7.81 17.27 9.66
N ALA A 273 6.87 17.11 8.71
CA ALA A 273 6.18 18.24 8.11
C ALA A 273 5.42 19.04 9.17
N THR A 274 5.49 20.36 9.09
CA THR A 274 4.64 21.24 9.91
C THR A 274 3.19 21.21 9.40
N ASP A 275 2.23 21.53 10.27
CA ASP A 275 0.80 21.61 9.91
C ASP A 275 0.57 22.51 8.69
N ARG A 276 1.29 23.63 8.60
CA ARG A 276 1.23 24.52 7.45
C ARG A 276 1.67 23.85 6.15
N GLN A 277 2.73 23.05 6.19
CA GLN A 277 3.24 22.32 5.01
C GLN A 277 2.27 21.22 4.60
N ILE A 278 1.68 20.52 5.58
CA ILE A 278 0.62 19.53 5.35
C ILE A 278 -0.60 20.20 4.73
N GLY A 279 -1.08 21.31 5.31
CA GLY A 279 -2.21 22.08 4.79
C GLY A 279 -1.98 22.57 3.35
N ASN A 280 -0.82 23.11 3.04
CA ASN A 280 -0.49 23.51 1.67
C ASN A 280 -0.51 22.32 0.70
N ARG A 281 -0.05 21.15 1.13
CA ARG A 281 -0.06 19.94 0.30
C ARG A 281 -1.47 19.43 0.06
N ILE A 282 -2.30 19.44 1.10
CA ILE A 282 -3.73 19.10 0.98
C ILE A 282 -4.41 20.03 -0.02
N ALA A 283 -4.23 21.35 0.10
CA ALA A 283 -4.81 22.33 -0.82
C ALA A 283 -4.40 22.09 -2.28
N MET A 284 -3.15 21.68 -2.55
CA MET A 284 -2.72 21.32 -3.91
C MET A 284 -3.50 20.11 -4.44
N TYR A 285 -3.66 19.06 -3.64
CA TYR A 285 -4.43 17.86 -4.05
C TYR A 285 -5.91 18.16 -4.21
N GLU A 286 -6.49 19.06 -3.40
CA GLU A 286 -7.88 19.51 -3.56
C GLU A 286 -8.10 20.25 -4.88
N ILE A 287 -7.18 21.12 -5.27
CA ILE A 287 -7.21 21.80 -6.57
C ILE A 287 -7.18 20.77 -7.71
N ASP A 288 -6.29 19.79 -7.62
CA ASP A 288 -6.19 18.75 -8.64
C ASP A 288 -7.44 17.86 -8.68
N ALA A 289 -8.03 17.52 -7.54
CA ALA A 289 -9.30 16.79 -7.48
C ALA A 289 -10.45 17.60 -8.08
N THR A 290 -10.51 18.91 -7.82
CA THR A 290 -11.53 19.81 -8.42
C THR A 290 -11.38 19.88 -9.94
N ARG A 291 -10.15 19.95 -10.47
CA ARG A 291 -9.89 19.91 -11.91
C ARG A 291 -10.34 18.58 -12.53
N SER A 292 -10.05 17.47 -11.83
CA SER A 292 -10.49 16.15 -12.27
C SER A 292 -12.02 16.04 -12.31
N ALA A 293 -12.73 16.55 -11.30
CA ALA A 293 -14.18 16.62 -11.29
C ALA A 293 -14.72 17.40 -12.49
N ALA A 294 -14.16 18.58 -12.78
CA ALA A 294 -14.57 19.38 -13.94
C ALA A 294 -14.32 18.65 -15.27
N SER A 295 -13.21 17.94 -15.39
CA SER A 295 -12.90 17.11 -16.57
C SER A 295 -13.91 15.97 -16.73
N LEU A 296 -14.27 15.30 -15.64
CA LEU A 296 -15.26 14.23 -15.63
C LEU A 296 -16.66 14.75 -16.04
N GLN A 297 -17.09 15.89 -15.50
CA GLN A 297 -18.34 16.54 -15.90
C GLN A 297 -18.36 16.90 -17.39
N THR A 298 -17.24 17.41 -17.90
CA THR A 298 -17.09 17.72 -19.32
C THR A 298 -17.19 16.45 -20.17
N PHE A 299 -16.59 15.37 -19.73
CA PHE A 299 -16.71 14.06 -20.39
C PHE A 299 -18.17 13.59 -20.45
N ILE A 300 -18.88 13.62 -19.31
CA ILE A 300 -20.30 13.25 -19.23
C ILE A 300 -21.12 14.09 -20.20
N LYS A 301 -20.95 15.41 -20.18
CA LYS A 301 -21.67 16.31 -21.06
C LYS A 301 -21.42 16.03 -22.55
N ASN A 302 -20.20 15.69 -22.93
CA ASN A 302 -19.83 15.51 -24.33
C ASN A 302 -20.19 14.13 -24.88
N PHE A 303 -20.15 13.09 -24.07
CA PHE A 303 -20.23 11.70 -24.53
C PHE A 303 -21.44 10.93 -24.01
N MET A 304 -22.18 11.45 -23.02
CA MET A 304 -23.22 10.72 -22.30
C MET A 304 -24.56 11.46 -22.31
N GLY A 305 -24.99 11.95 -23.45
CA GLY A 305 -26.15 12.84 -23.61
C GLY A 305 -27.41 12.46 -22.82
N LYS A 306 -27.77 11.18 -22.72
CA LYS A 306 -28.97 10.74 -21.98
C LYS A 306 -28.87 10.89 -20.45
N TYR A 307 -27.65 10.99 -19.92
CA TYR A 307 -27.40 11.13 -18.48
C TYR A 307 -27.21 12.59 -18.04
N VAL A 308 -27.16 13.53 -19.00
CA VAL A 308 -26.90 14.94 -18.72
C VAL A 308 -28.04 15.60 -17.93
N GLU A 309 -29.28 15.22 -18.24
CA GLU A 309 -30.47 15.75 -17.57
C GLU A 309 -30.48 15.31 -16.09
N ASP A 310 -30.22 14.02 -15.82
CA ASP A 310 -30.20 13.48 -14.47
C ASP A 310 -29.02 14.03 -13.63
N ALA A 311 -27.87 14.29 -14.26
CA ALA A 311 -26.70 14.85 -13.58
C ALA A 311 -26.89 16.36 -13.23
N THR A 312 -27.72 17.09 -14.00
CA THR A 312 -27.97 18.51 -13.76
C THR A 312 -29.02 18.78 -12.68
N ASP A 313 -29.96 17.85 -12.47
CA ASP A 313 -30.99 17.98 -11.45
C ASP A 313 -30.51 17.63 -10.03
N GLY A 314 -29.40 16.89 -9.89
CA GLY A 314 -28.94 16.38 -8.60
C GLY A 314 -27.99 17.30 -7.83
N TYR A 315 -27.22 18.14 -8.48
CA TYR A 315 -26.22 18.99 -7.78
C TYR A 315 -25.81 20.18 -8.66
N ASN A 316 -26.45 21.31 -8.45
CA ASN A 316 -26.05 22.54 -9.12
C ASN A 316 -24.83 23.14 -8.40
N ILE A 317 -23.61 22.75 -8.82
CA ILE A 317 -22.36 23.28 -8.28
C ILE A 317 -22.29 24.81 -8.39
N ARG A 318 -23.11 25.43 -9.26
CA ARG A 318 -23.18 26.88 -9.39
C ARG A 318 -23.85 27.55 -8.17
N ASP A 319 -24.77 26.88 -7.49
CA ASP A 319 -25.44 27.43 -6.30
C ASP A 319 -24.56 27.38 -5.04
N ASN A 320 -23.53 26.56 -5.02
CA ASN A 320 -22.56 26.51 -3.92
C ASN A 320 -21.44 27.56 -4.03
N ALA A 321 -21.33 28.32 -5.12
CA ALA A 321 -20.33 29.38 -5.25
C ALA A 321 -20.53 30.54 -4.25
N GLY A 322 -21.66 30.61 -3.56
CA GLY A 322 -21.97 31.57 -2.51
C GLY A 322 -21.94 31.02 -1.07
N HIS A 323 -21.84 29.70 -0.90
CA HIS A 323 -21.83 29.08 0.43
C HIS A 323 -20.49 28.41 0.70
N ASN A 324 -19.54 29.18 1.21
CA ASN A 324 -18.27 28.68 1.77
C ASN A 324 -18.43 27.78 3.02
N ALA A 325 -19.64 27.24 3.27
CA ALA A 325 -19.98 26.55 4.51
C ALA A 325 -19.52 25.07 4.56
N PHE A 326 -19.02 24.48 3.47
CA PHE A 326 -18.56 23.08 3.49
C PHE A 326 -17.05 22.90 3.62
N PHE A 327 -16.27 23.97 3.71
CA PHE A 327 -14.81 23.88 3.85
C PHE A 327 -14.26 24.50 5.14
N THR A 328 -15.13 24.75 6.14
CA THR A 328 -14.70 25.16 7.48
C THR A 328 -15.28 24.20 8.52
N LEU A 329 -14.68 23.02 8.63
CA LEU A 329 -14.62 22.23 9.87
C LEU A 329 -13.35 21.39 9.84
#